data_bd2bc4e0a4ce0da0b3deabf9387b9bbe
#
_entry.id   bd2bc4e0a4ce0da0b3deabf9387b9bbe
#
_cell.length_a   1.000
_cell.length_b   1.000
_cell.length_c   1.000
_cell.angle_alpha   90.00
_cell.angle_beta   90.00
_cell.angle_gamma   90.00
#
_symmetry.space_group_name_H-M   'P 1'
#
loop_
_entity.id
_entity.type
_entity.pdbx_description
1 polymer ?
#
loop_
_entity_poly.entity_id
_entity_poly.type
_entity_poly.pdbx_seq_one_letter_code
_entity_poly.pdbx_strand_id
1 'polypeptide(L)'
;MTLHFSNKEFASRKKKVLTLMKDQKLDALLMFRQESMYWLTGYDTFGYVFFQTLILDNSGNIILLTRAPDLRQAQNTSNIKDIRIWVDKDNSNPTEDLKVILGELNLKGKKIGIEYEAYGLTGRNAMKLNQSLEGYCKIEDRSELVSQLRVIKSAEEISYVRKAAELADRALNEVWKNAKAGVSEAKILAEMQRVIFEGGGDYPANEFIIGSGHNALLCRYQSEKRILSNQDQLTVEWAGTYKHYHSAMFRTIPIGKADPKHYKMYEACVEALNKCEKKLVSGNTVGEVFDTHAKTFDDLGYKKSRMNACGYSLGATFSPNWMDVPPMIFANNPLILKPGMIFFMHMILMDSENQLAMNLGETYLVTEKGNDRLGKQKLDLVVL
;
A
#
# COMPACT_ATOMS: atom_id res chain seq x y z
N MET A 1 14.21 -13.89 18.45
CA MET A 1 13.82 -12.69 17.69
C MET A 1 14.17 -12.94 16.23
N THR A 2 13.21 -12.98 15.35
CA THR A 2 13.45 -13.12 13.90
C THR A 2 12.99 -11.84 13.22
N LEU A 3 13.94 -10.97 12.91
CA LEU A 3 13.66 -9.75 12.14
C LEU A 3 13.30 -10.13 10.70
N HIS A 4 12.43 -9.35 10.07
CA HIS A 4 12.01 -9.60 8.70
C HIS A 4 13.11 -9.26 7.68
N PHE A 5 14.12 -8.48 8.06
CA PHE A 5 15.23 -8.08 7.20
C PHE A 5 16.58 -8.32 7.88
N SER A 6 17.63 -8.38 7.06
CA SER A 6 18.99 -8.49 7.55
C SER A 6 19.45 -7.20 8.26
N ASN A 7 20.38 -7.34 9.20
CA ASN A 7 21.01 -6.18 9.85
C ASN A 7 21.72 -5.25 8.83
N LYS A 8 22.21 -5.82 7.73
CA LYS A 8 22.83 -5.06 6.63
C LYS A 8 21.81 -4.19 5.93
N GLU A 9 20.60 -4.72 5.70
CA GLU A 9 19.50 -3.97 5.09
C GLU A 9 19.08 -2.78 5.98
N PHE A 10 18.84 -3.01 7.27
CA PHE A 10 18.50 -1.94 8.22
C PHE A 10 19.60 -0.86 8.32
N ALA A 11 20.87 -1.26 8.36
CA ALA A 11 22.00 -0.32 8.37
C ALA A 11 22.04 0.54 7.10
N SER A 12 21.81 -0.07 5.93
CA SER A 12 21.72 0.62 4.64
C SER A 12 20.58 1.65 4.62
N ARG A 13 19.39 1.25 5.08
CA ARG A 13 18.20 2.12 5.15
C ARG A 13 18.43 3.30 6.08
N LYS A 14 18.96 3.06 7.28
CA LYS A 14 19.32 4.11 8.25
C LYS A 14 20.30 5.11 7.65
N LYS A 15 21.35 4.62 6.98
CA LYS A 15 22.33 5.48 6.30
C LYS A 15 21.66 6.39 5.25
N LYS A 16 20.75 5.85 4.44
CA LYS A 16 20.00 6.66 3.45
C LYS A 16 19.20 7.77 4.10
N VAL A 17 18.46 7.46 5.19
CA VAL A 17 17.67 8.47 5.92
C VAL A 17 18.59 9.56 6.50
N LEU A 18 19.67 9.18 7.18
CA LEU A 18 20.64 10.14 7.75
C LEU A 18 21.28 11.03 6.67
N THR A 19 21.56 10.48 5.47
CA THR A 19 22.05 11.27 4.34
C THR A 19 21.05 12.35 3.94
N LEU A 20 19.77 11.99 3.74
CA LEU A 20 18.71 12.97 3.40
C LEU A 20 18.48 13.98 4.52
N MET A 21 18.52 13.56 5.79
CA MET A 21 18.42 14.49 6.92
C MET A 21 19.55 15.52 6.89
N LYS A 22 20.79 15.09 6.62
CA LYS A 22 21.96 15.99 6.49
C LYS A 22 21.79 16.97 5.34
N ASP A 23 21.36 16.50 4.15
CA ASP A 23 21.17 17.33 2.96
C ASP A 23 20.08 18.40 3.21
N GLN A 24 19.05 18.05 3.99
CA GLN A 24 17.95 18.94 4.37
C GLN A 24 18.21 19.73 5.67
N LYS A 25 19.41 19.56 6.27
CA LYS A 25 19.85 20.22 7.52
C LYS A 25 18.89 19.97 8.68
N LEU A 26 18.40 18.72 8.82
CA LEU A 26 17.57 18.29 9.94
C LEU A 26 18.42 17.74 11.06
N ASP A 27 18.14 18.15 12.28
CA ASP A 27 18.78 17.62 13.49
C ASP A 27 18.09 16.35 14.00
N ALA A 28 16.79 16.20 13.72
CA ALA A 28 16.03 14.98 14.00
C ALA A 28 14.85 14.81 13.04
N LEU A 29 14.32 13.58 12.97
CA LEU A 29 13.10 13.21 12.29
C LEU A 29 12.17 12.48 13.24
N LEU A 30 10.92 12.95 13.35
CA LEU A 30 9.84 12.29 14.06
C LEU A 30 8.97 11.55 13.06
N MET A 31 9.02 10.23 13.11
CA MET A 31 8.25 9.37 12.22
C MET A 31 6.97 8.92 12.92
N PHE A 32 5.82 9.13 12.28
CA PHE A 32 4.50 8.70 12.74
C PHE A 32 3.89 7.65 11.82
N ARG A 33 4.41 7.51 10.62
CA ARG A 33 3.98 6.51 9.65
C ARG A 33 4.52 5.14 10.06
N GLN A 34 3.62 4.17 10.27
CA GLN A 34 3.99 2.82 10.68
C GLN A 34 4.90 2.14 9.65
N GLU A 35 4.66 2.41 8.37
CA GLU A 35 5.49 1.94 7.26
C GLU A 35 6.94 2.42 7.38
N SER A 36 7.15 3.67 7.80
CA SER A 36 8.49 4.25 8.02
C SER A 36 9.20 3.57 9.19
N MET A 37 8.48 3.36 10.30
CA MET A 37 9.00 2.66 11.49
C MET A 37 9.38 1.22 11.16
N TYR A 38 8.49 0.48 10.50
CA TYR A 38 8.73 -0.90 10.07
C TYR A 38 9.92 -1.01 9.10
N TRP A 39 9.95 -0.17 8.07
CA TRP A 39 11.02 -0.17 7.07
C TRP A 39 12.39 0.11 7.70
N LEU A 40 12.46 1.04 8.65
CA LEU A 40 13.72 1.45 9.28
C LEU A 40 14.19 0.49 10.38
N THR A 41 13.27 -0.17 11.10
CA THR A 41 13.60 -0.89 12.34
C THR A 41 13.04 -2.31 12.42
N GLY A 42 12.08 -2.66 11.59
CA GLY A 42 11.32 -3.90 11.68
C GLY A 42 10.14 -3.84 12.64
N TYR A 43 9.91 -2.70 13.32
CA TYR A 43 8.83 -2.57 14.29
C TYR A 43 7.47 -2.85 13.66
N ASP A 44 6.89 -3.97 14.05
CA ASP A 44 5.65 -4.54 13.53
C ASP A 44 4.58 -4.48 14.62
N THR A 45 3.56 -3.63 14.43
CA THR A 45 2.49 -3.41 15.39
C THR A 45 1.24 -2.85 14.73
N PHE A 46 0.10 -3.03 15.39
CA PHE A 46 -1.13 -2.27 15.16
C PHE A 46 -1.24 -1.04 16.10
N GLY A 47 -0.25 -0.85 17.00
CA GLY A 47 -0.24 0.21 18.03
C GLY A 47 -0.27 1.64 17.50
N TYR A 48 -0.01 1.85 16.20
CA TYR A 48 -0.08 3.17 15.55
C TYR A 48 -1.48 3.80 15.55
N VAL A 49 -2.53 3.08 15.87
CA VAL A 49 -3.87 3.67 16.10
C VAL A 49 -3.91 4.57 17.33
N PHE A 50 -2.91 4.49 18.19
CA PHE A 50 -2.66 5.39 19.31
C PHE A 50 -1.42 6.25 19.04
N PHE A 51 -1.19 7.27 19.89
CA PHE A 51 0.01 8.09 19.74
C PHE A 51 1.26 7.24 19.94
N GLN A 52 2.10 7.19 18.92
CA GLN A 52 3.48 6.68 19.00
C GLN A 52 4.34 7.44 18.02
N THR A 53 5.63 7.54 18.29
CA THR A 53 6.59 8.16 17.37
C THR A 53 7.95 7.52 17.47
N LEU A 54 8.60 7.31 16.32
CA LEU A 54 9.99 6.90 16.23
C LEU A 54 10.84 8.14 15.97
N ILE A 55 11.77 8.41 16.87
CA ILE A 55 12.69 9.54 16.82
C ILE A 55 14.01 9.02 16.25
N LEU A 56 14.52 9.66 15.20
CA LEU A 56 15.87 9.48 14.69
C LEU A 56 16.59 10.82 14.74
N ASP A 57 17.66 10.92 15.53
CA ASP A 57 18.52 12.12 15.52
C ASP A 57 19.62 12.05 14.46
N ASN A 58 20.29 13.18 14.21
CA ASN A 58 21.38 13.28 13.23
C ASN A 58 22.67 12.52 13.62
N SER A 59 22.79 12.08 14.89
CA SER A 59 23.85 11.19 15.37
C SER A 59 23.52 9.71 15.11
N GLY A 60 22.26 9.42 14.74
CA GLY A 60 21.78 8.09 14.45
C GLY A 60 21.20 7.35 15.67
N ASN A 61 20.90 8.04 16.76
CA ASN A 61 20.14 7.45 17.85
C ASN A 61 18.69 7.23 17.44
N ILE A 62 18.13 6.09 17.82
CA ILE A 62 16.74 5.71 17.54
C ILE A 62 16.04 5.49 18.88
N ILE A 63 14.97 6.23 19.13
CA ILE A 63 14.11 6.10 20.30
C ILE A 63 12.67 5.92 19.85
N LEU A 64 11.98 4.94 20.40
CA LEU A 64 10.53 4.77 20.21
C LEU A 64 9.81 5.24 21.45
N LEU A 65 8.87 6.18 21.29
CA LEU A 65 7.87 6.52 22.31
C LEU A 65 6.54 5.86 21.94
N THR A 66 6.03 4.99 22.80
CA THR A 66 4.81 4.22 22.57
C THR A 66 4.05 3.92 23.86
N ARG A 67 3.00 3.10 23.80
CA ARG A 67 2.22 2.66 24.96
C ARG A 67 2.77 1.36 25.55
N ALA A 68 2.44 1.08 26.81
CA ALA A 68 2.86 -0.14 27.52
C ALA A 68 2.48 -1.46 26.79
N PRO A 69 1.28 -1.62 26.17
CA PRO A 69 0.95 -2.82 25.41
C PRO A 69 1.93 -3.13 24.28
N ASP A 70 2.49 -2.08 23.64
CA ASP A 70 3.38 -2.22 22.48
C ASP A 70 4.85 -2.47 22.85
N LEU A 71 5.24 -2.39 24.13
CA LEU A 71 6.62 -2.58 24.56
C LEU A 71 7.19 -3.93 24.13
N ARG A 72 6.48 -5.02 24.44
CA ARG A 72 6.92 -6.38 24.09
C ARG A 72 6.91 -6.60 22.59
N GLN A 73 5.94 -6.02 21.90
CA GLN A 73 5.85 -6.05 20.44
C GLN A 73 7.11 -5.43 19.83
N ALA A 74 7.48 -4.22 20.24
CA ALA A 74 8.69 -3.53 19.79
C ALA A 74 9.97 -4.31 20.12
N GLN A 75 10.09 -4.85 21.31
CA GLN A 75 11.24 -5.67 21.74
C GLN A 75 11.42 -6.93 20.90
N ASN A 76 10.32 -7.56 20.46
CA ASN A 76 10.34 -8.83 19.73
C ASN A 76 10.46 -8.67 18.21
N THR A 77 9.95 -7.59 17.64
CA THR A 77 9.85 -7.42 16.18
C THR A 77 10.88 -6.46 15.61
N SER A 78 11.54 -5.62 16.44
CA SER A 78 12.43 -4.56 15.97
C SER A 78 13.85 -4.64 16.51
N ASN A 79 14.75 -3.88 15.89
CA ASN A 79 16.12 -3.69 16.36
C ASN A 79 16.27 -2.47 17.30
N ILE A 80 15.17 -1.85 17.74
CA ILE A 80 15.15 -0.68 18.62
C ILE A 80 15.65 -1.07 20.01
N LYS A 81 16.54 -0.26 20.58
CA LYS A 81 17.13 -0.49 21.93
C LYS A 81 16.52 0.42 22.99
N ASP A 82 16.19 1.66 22.62
CA ASP A 82 15.58 2.63 23.55
C ASP A 82 14.09 2.76 23.24
N ILE A 83 13.28 2.20 24.14
CA ILE A 83 11.82 2.20 24.03
C ILE A 83 11.26 2.88 25.28
N ARG A 84 10.58 3.98 25.10
CA ARG A 84 9.98 4.79 26.17
C ARG A 84 8.46 4.63 26.16
N ILE A 85 7.88 4.59 27.35
CA ILE A 85 6.45 4.34 27.55
C ILE A 85 5.80 5.58 28.13
N TRP A 86 4.80 6.09 27.44
CA TRP A 86 3.86 7.04 28.03
C TRP A 86 2.67 6.30 28.66
N VAL A 87 2.09 6.88 29.70
CA VAL A 87 1.09 6.22 30.53
C VAL A 87 -0.29 6.80 30.29
N ASP A 88 -1.27 5.92 30.06
CA ASP A 88 -2.69 6.29 29.99
C ASP A 88 -3.17 6.74 31.38
N LYS A 89 -3.60 7.98 31.51
CA LYS A 89 -4.19 8.58 32.72
C LYS A 89 -5.02 9.80 32.32
N ASP A 90 -5.81 10.30 33.26
CA ASP A 90 -6.53 11.54 33.06
C ASP A 90 -5.56 12.66 32.64
N ASN A 91 -5.94 13.40 31.61
CA ASN A 91 -5.14 14.48 31.02
C ASN A 91 -3.76 14.06 30.48
N SER A 92 -3.57 12.78 30.14
CA SER A 92 -2.36 12.30 29.51
C SER A 92 -2.08 13.08 28.22
N ASN A 93 -0.85 13.54 28.09
CA ASN A 93 -0.38 14.22 26.89
C ASN A 93 0.98 13.68 26.47
N PRO A 94 1.03 12.65 25.60
CA PRO A 94 2.31 12.02 25.20
C PRO A 94 3.24 12.95 24.44
N THR A 95 2.77 14.13 23.99
CA THR A 95 3.64 15.11 23.36
C THR A 95 4.57 15.82 24.37
N GLU A 96 4.18 15.88 25.65
CA GLU A 96 5.07 16.36 26.71
C GLU A 96 6.16 15.32 27.04
N ASP A 97 5.81 14.01 27.04
CA ASP A 97 6.82 12.95 27.18
C ASP A 97 7.82 13.01 26.01
N LEU A 98 7.33 13.23 24.81
CA LEU A 98 8.18 13.45 23.62
C LEU A 98 9.11 14.66 23.82
N LYS A 99 8.61 15.78 24.31
CA LYS A 99 9.41 16.99 24.56
C LYS A 99 10.53 16.75 25.58
N VAL A 100 10.30 15.91 26.61
CA VAL A 100 11.34 15.49 27.54
C VAL A 100 12.45 14.72 26.81
N ILE A 101 12.08 13.75 25.98
CA ILE A 101 13.05 12.98 25.16
C ILE A 101 13.85 13.88 24.24
N LEU A 102 13.20 14.85 23.58
CA LEU A 102 13.89 15.83 22.73
C LEU A 102 14.88 16.70 23.55
N GLY A 103 14.56 16.97 24.82
CA GLY A 103 15.48 17.65 25.74
C GLY A 103 16.71 16.82 26.08
N GLU A 104 16.54 15.52 26.38
CA GLU A 104 17.63 14.57 26.63
C GLU A 104 18.58 14.49 25.40
N LEU A 105 18.03 14.59 24.18
CA LEU A 105 18.79 14.59 22.92
C LEU A 105 19.38 15.99 22.56
N ASN A 106 19.24 16.99 23.41
CA ASN A 106 19.71 18.38 23.18
C ASN A 106 19.12 19.02 21.91
N LEU A 107 17.87 18.73 21.61
CA LEU A 107 17.18 19.20 20.40
C LEU A 107 16.41 20.52 20.57
N LYS A 108 16.51 21.19 21.73
CA LYS A 108 15.94 22.52 21.95
C LYS A 108 16.57 23.53 20.97
N GLY A 109 15.74 24.30 20.28
CA GLY A 109 16.15 25.28 19.27
C GLY A 109 16.61 24.68 17.93
N LYS A 110 16.58 23.35 17.81
CA LYS A 110 17.01 22.60 16.63
C LYS A 110 15.90 22.47 15.59
N LYS A 111 16.27 22.02 14.39
CA LYS A 111 15.38 21.81 13.25
C LYS A 111 14.94 20.35 13.17
N ILE A 112 13.64 20.12 13.33
CA ILE A 112 13.03 18.78 13.40
C ILE A 112 12.06 18.57 12.25
N GLY A 113 12.24 17.50 11.49
CA GLY A 113 11.28 17.05 10.50
C GLY A 113 10.18 16.21 11.14
N ILE A 114 8.94 16.34 10.68
CA ILE A 114 7.79 15.58 11.18
C ILE A 114 7.05 14.94 10.01
N GLU A 115 6.70 13.66 10.13
CA GLU A 115 5.76 12.99 9.23
C GLU A 115 4.32 13.34 9.65
N TYR A 116 3.73 14.38 9.06
CA TYR A 116 2.34 14.77 9.30
C TYR A 116 1.34 13.91 8.53
N GLU A 117 1.70 13.45 7.33
CA GLU A 117 0.84 12.58 6.54
C GLU A 117 0.98 11.12 6.99
N ALA A 118 0.37 10.80 8.13
CA ALA A 118 0.41 9.48 8.74
C ALA A 118 -0.92 9.14 9.40
N TYR A 119 -1.45 7.94 9.17
CA TYR A 119 -2.65 7.46 9.85
C TYR A 119 -2.47 7.40 11.38
N GLY A 120 -1.25 7.20 11.85
CA GLY A 120 -0.90 7.20 13.28
C GLY A 120 -0.89 8.58 13.93
N LEU A 121 -0.99 9.67 13.16
CA LEU A 121 -1.01 11.03 13.68
C LEU A 121 -2.37 11.69 13.43
N THR A 122 -3.31 11.52 14.34
CA THR A 122 -4.62 12.17 14.22
C THR A 122 -4.49 13.70 14.24
N GLY A 123 -5.43 14.41 13.62
CA GLY A 123 -5.45 15.89 13.64
C GLY A 123 -5.35 16.47 15.05
N ARG A 124 -6.04 15.86 16.06
CA ARG A 124 -5.96 16.27 17.46
C ARG A 124 -4.54 16.10 18.04
N ASN A 125 -3.88 14.98 17.73
CA ASN A 125 -2.52 14.73 18.19
C ASN A 125 -1.51 15.64 17.50
N ALA A 126 -1.69 15.94 16.21
CA ALA A 126 -0.87 16.92 15.48
C ALA A 126 -0.98 18.34 16.07
N MET A 127 -2.20 18.77 16.44
CA MET A 127 -2.39 20.06 17.13
C MET A 127 -1.66 20.10 18.47
N LYS A 128 -1.81 19.08 19.32
CA LYS A 128 -1.10 18.96 20.61
C LYS A 128 0.41 18.95 20.42
N LEU A 129 0.91 18.21 19.43
CA LEU A 129 2.33 18.15 19.09
C LEU A 129 2.87 19.53 18.73
N ASN A 130 2.19 20.26 17.85
CA ASN A 130 2.60 21.59 17.44
C ASN A 130 2.60 22.55 18.64
N GLN A 131 1.56 22.54 19.49
CA GLN A 131 1.50 23.36 20.69
C GLN A 131 2.64 23.06 21.68
N SER A 132 2.94 21.77 21.94
CA SER A 132 4.04 21.39 22.83
C SER A 132 5.41 21.82 22.32
N LEU A 133 5.60 21.84 20.99
CA LEU A 133 6.88 22.17 20.36
C LEU A 133 7.01 23.65 19.96
N GLU A 134 5.95 24.44 20.09
CA GLU A 134 5.96 25.87 19.79
C GLU A 134 7.00 26.61 20.66
N GLY A 135 7.89 27.38 20.05
CA GLY A 135 8.99 28.06 20.74
C GLY A 135 10.07 27.15 21.32
N TYR A 136 9.88 25.81 21.26
CA TYR A 136 10.86 24.84 21.76
C TYR A 136 11.88 24.44 20.68
N CYS A 137 11.42 24.14 19.46
CA CYS A 137 12.26 23.79 18.31
C CYS A 137 11.63 24.32 17.01
N LYS A 138 12.37 24.22 15.89
CA LYS A 138 11.86 24.58 14.55
C LYS A 138 11.34 23.32 13.90
N ILE A 139 10.03 23.25 13.62
CA ILE A 139 9.39 22.08 13.01
C ILE A 139 9.12 22.32 11.53
N GLU A 140 9.29 21.27 10.73
CA GLU A 140 9.01 21.27 9.29
C GLU A 140 8.31 19.99 8.90
N ASP A 141 7.36 20.07 7.95
CA ASP A 141 6.78 18.88 7.33
C ASP A 141 7.84 18.13 6.50
N ARG A 142 8.02 16.85 6.81
CA ARG A 142 8.92 15.93 6.12
C ARG A 142 8.26 14.57 5.87
N SER A 143 6.96 14.60 5.64
CA SER A 143 6.13 13.40 5.37
C SER A 143 6.70 12.52 4.25
N GLU A 144 7.33 13.13 3.26
CA GLU A 144 7.87 12.41 2.10
C GLU A 144 9.32 11.89 2.28
N LEU A 145 10.02 12.25 3.38
CA LEU A 145 11.44 11.96 3.49
C LEU A 145 11.75 10.46 3.46
N VAL A 146 11.02 9.64 4.20
CA VAL A 146 11.20 8.18 4.20
C VAL A 146 10.46 7.54 3.03
N SER A 147 9.26 8.02 2.71
CA SER A 147 8.42 7.47 1.64
C SER A 147 9.14 7.46 0.29
N GLN A 148 9.86 8.53 -0.07
CA GLN A 148 10.62 8.57 -1.34
C GLN A 148 11.76 7.52 -1.40
N LEU A 149 12.32 7.12 -0.25
CA LEU A 149 13.33 6.07 -0.19
C LEU A 149 12.73 4.67 -0.36
N ARG A 150 11.46 4.49 0.04
CA ARG A 150 10.73 3.23 -0.03
C ARG A 150 10.19 2.92 -1.43
N VAL A 151 10.14 3.92 -2.33
CA VAL A 151 9.64 3.75 -3.71
C VAL A 151 10.45 2.70 -4.47
N ILE A 152 11.79 2.68 -4.31
CA ILE A 152 12.67 1.70 -4.94
C ILE A 152 12.96 0.57 -3.96
N LYS A 153 12.45 -0.61 -4.26
CA LYS A 153 12.54 -1.78 -3.40
C LYS A 153 13.91 -2.45 -3.51
N SER A 154 14.45 -2.89 -2.37
CA SER A 154 15.65 -3.72 -2.32
C SER A 154 15.38 -5.16 -2.81
N ALA A 155 16.43 -5.95 -2.98
CA ALA A 155 16.29 -7.35 -3.36
C ALA A 155 15.51 -8.18 -2.30
N GLU A 156 15.70 -7.89 -1.00
CA GLU A 156 14.94 -8.54 0.07
C GLU A 156 13.45 -8.17 -0.02
N GLU A 157 13.12 -6.89 -0.22
CA GLU A 157 11.73 -6.42 -0.40
C GLU A 157 11.07 -7.03 -1.64
N ILE A 158 11.77 -7.08 -2.78
CA ILE A 158 11.28 -7.70 -4.02
C ILE A 158 10.96 -9.19 -3.79
N SER A 159 11.78 -9.91 -3.01
CA SER A 159 11.50 -11.32 -2.70
C SER A 159 10.17 -11.51 -1.96
N TYR A 160 9.81 -10.57 -1.07
CA TYR A 160 8.56 -10.60 -0.33
C TYR A 160 7.36 -10.27 -1.22
N VAL A 161 7.50 -9.28 -2.12
CA VAL A 161 6.44 -8.99 -3.09
C VAL A 161 6.21 -10.15 -4.05
N ARG A 162 7.26 -10.85 -4.48
CA ARG A 162 7.12 -12.07 -5.29
C ARG A 162 6.37 -13.17 -4.53
N LYS A 163 6.66 -13.34 -3.24
CA LYS A 163 5.90 -14.27 -2.41
C LYS A 163 4.44 -13.85 -2.25
N ALA A 164 4.18 -12.57 -2.08
CA ALA A 164 2.82 -12.02 -2.05
C ALA A 164 2.09 -12.28 -3.39
N ALA A 165 2.77 -12.16 -4.53
CA ALA A 165 2.19 -12.45 -5.85
C ALA A 165 1.80 -13.95 -6.01
N GLU A 166 2.62 -14.87 -5.52
CA GLU A 166 2.24 -16.30 -5.48
C GLU A 166 0.97 -16.54 -4.66
N LEU A 167 0.82 -15.82 -3.53
CA LEU A 167 -0.37 -15.92 -2.69
C LEU A 167 -1.60 -15.31 -3.37
N ALA A 168 -1.42 -14.19 -4.10
CA ALA A 168 -2.49 -13.59 -4.89
C ALA A 168 -2.98 -14.53 -6.01
N ASP A 169 -2.06 -15.20 -6.72
CA ASP A 169 -2.39 -16.22 -7.74
C ASP A 169 -3.18 -17.41 -7.13
N ARG A 170 -2.78 -17.86 -5.93
CA ARG A 170 -3.50 -18.94 -5.21
C ARG A 170 -4.91 -18.51 -4.82
N ALA A 171 -5.09 -17.27 -4.36
CA ALA A 171 -6.40 -16.73 -4.03
C ALA A 171 -7.31 -16.67 -5.27
N LEU A 172 -6.78 -16.29 -6.44
CA LEU A 172 -7.55 -16.32 -7.69
C LEU A 172 -8.03 -17.73 -8.07
N ASN A 173 -7.20 -18.74 -7.84
CA ASN A 173 -7.62 -20.13 -8.08
C ASN A 173 -8.81 -20.52 -7.20
N GLU A 174 -8.92 -19.99 -5.97
CA GLU A 174 -10.09 -20.24 -5.14
C GLU A 174 -11.32 -19.48 -5.64
N VAL A 175 -11.16 -18.29 -6.24
CA VAL A 175 -12.26 -17.62 -6.93
C VAL A 175 -12.80 -18.50 -8.06
N TRP A 176 -11.91 -19.04 -8.92
CA TRP A 176 -12.30 -19.92 -10.04
C TRP A 176 -13.07 -21.16 -9.58
N LYS A 177 -12.73 -21.72 -8.44
CA LYS A 177 -13.41 -22.91 -7.88
C LYS A 177 -14.77 -22.62 -7.27
N ASN A 178 -14.93 -21.44 -6.66
CA ASN A 178 -16.06 -21.13 -5.80
C ASN A 178 -17.06 -20.15 -6.40
N ALA A 179 -16.69 -19.33 -7.39
CA ALA A 179 -17.58 -18.32 -7.97
C ALA A 179 -18.57 -18.98 -8.95
N LYS A 180 -19.72 -19.38 -8.43
CA LYS A 180 -20.82 -19.97 -9.19
C LYS A 180 -22.16 -19.62 -8.55
N ALA A 181 -23.23 -19.76 -9.32
CA ALA A 181 -24.59 -19.54 -8.84
C ALA A 181 -24.88 -20.28 -7.52
N GLY A 182 -25.57 -19.63 -6.61
CA GLY A 182 -25.92 -20.15 -5.27
C GLY A 182 -24.82 -20.03 -4.22
N VAL A 183 -23.60 -19.58 -4.58
CA VAL A 183 -22.51 -19.34 -3.62
C VAL A 183 -22.52 -17.87 -3.16
N SER A 184 -22.30 -17.66 -1.87
CA SER A 184 -22.20 -16.30 -1.33
C SER A 184 -20.81 -15.68 -1.56
N GLU A 185 -20.76 -14.36 -1.77
CA GLU A 185 -19.52 -13.60 -1.81
C GLU A 185 -18.64 -13.82 -0.57
N ALA A 186 -19.26 -13.98 0.62
CA ALA A 186 -18.58 -14.25 1.87
C ALA A 186 -17.80 -15.57 1.83
N LYS A 187 -18.36 -16.62 1.20
CA LYS A 187 -17.68 -17.92 1.02
C LYS A 187 -16.45 -17.77 0.13
N ILE A 188 -16.56 -17.01 -0.94
CA ILE A 188 -15.44 -16.74 -1.86
C ILE A 188 -14.32 -16.01 -1.10
N LEU A 189 -14.63 -14.94 -0.36
CA LEU A 189 -13.65 -14.22 0.47
C LEU A 189 -12.98 -15.12 1.50
N ALA A 190 -13.73 -15.97 2.19
CA ALA A 190 -13.19 -16.89 3.19
C ALA A 190 -12.15 -17.84 2.59
N GLU A 191 -12.42 -18.40 1.40
CA GLU A 191 -11.48 -19.31 0.72
C GLU A 191 -10.24 -18.55 0.21
N MET A 192 -10.39 -17.35 -0.31
CA MET A 192 -9.27 -16.51 -0.73
C MET A 192 -8.33 -16.21 0.44
N GLN A 193 -8.88 -15.79 1.58
CA GLN A 193 -8.07 -15.49 2.78
C GLN A 193 -7.45 -16.76 3.36
N ARG A 194 -8.19 -17.89 3.39
CA ARG A 194 -7.67 -19.17 3.88
C ARG A 194 -6.36 -19.56 3.19
N VAL A 195 -6.32 -19.53 1.85
CA VAL A 195 -5.11 -19.96 1.12
C VAL A 195 -3.94 -18.97 1.27
N ILE A 196 -4.21 -17.69 1.52
CA ILE A 196 -3.17 -16.70 1.83
C ILE A 196 -2.55 -17.02 3.19
N PHE A 197 -3.34 -17.20 4.25
CA PHE A 197 -2.83 -17.53 5.57
C PHE A 197 -2.15 -18.91 5.62
N GLU A 198 -2.74 -19.94 5.02
CA GLU A 198 -2.12 -21.28 4.91
C GLU A 198 -0.80 -21.24 4.12
N GLY A 199 -0.65 -20.28 3.22
CA GLY A 199 0.58 -20.03 2.47
C GLY A 199 1.65 -19.23 3.25
N GLY A 200 1.39 -18.91 4.52
CA GLY A 200 2.27 -18.11 5.38
C GLY A 200 2.16 -16.61 5.13
N GLY A 201 1.06 -16.17 4.53
CA GLY A 201 0.75 -14.75 4.32
C GLY A 201 0.15 -14.07 5.54
N ASP A 202 -0.07 -12.78 5.41
CA ASP A 202 -0.57 -11.90 6.45
C ASP A 202 -1.93 -11.29 6.06
N TYR A 203 -2.54 -10.56 7.00
CA TYR A 203 -3.70 -9.71 6.69
C TYR A 203 -3.32 -8.67 5.65
N PRO A 204 -4.18 -8.41 4.64
CA PRO A 204 -4.00 -7.27 3.75
C PRO A 204 -4.22 -5.95 4.53
N ALA A 205 -3.60 -4.87 4.07
CA ALA A 205 -3.73 -3.57 4.73
C ALA A 205 -5.11 -2.92 4.53
N ASN A 206 -5.96 -3.43 3.64
CA ASN A 206 -7.40 -3.13 3.59
C ASN A 206 -8.20 -4.37 3.16
N GLU A 207 -9.51 -4.29 3.34
CA GLU A 207 -10.42 -5.37 3.00
C GLU A 207 -10.38 -5.68 1.50
N PHE A 208 -10.54 -6.95 1.12
CA PHE A 208 -10.75 -7.33 -0.27
C PHE A 208 -12.08 -6.74 -0.75
N ILE A 209 -12.07 -6.10 -1.91
CA ILE A 209 -13.27 -5.59 -2.54
C ILE A 209 -13.92 -6.76 -3.27
N ILE A 210 -15.19 -7.02 -2.96
CA ILE A 210 -16.02 -7.99 -3.67
C ILE A 210 -17.42 -7.44 -3.84
N GLY A 211 -17.96 -7.59 -5.01
CA GLY A 211 -19.34 -7.20 -5.30
C GLY A 211 -19.87 -7.89 -6.54
N SER A 212 -21.13 -8.33 -6.50
CA SER A 212 -21.81 -8.97 -7.64
C SER A 212 -23.04 -8.19 -8.07
N GLY A 213 -23.52 -8.46 -9.29
CA GLY A 213 -24.64 -7.72 -9.90
C GLY A 213 -24.33 -6.21 -10.00
N HIS A 214 -25.22 -5.37 -9.49
CA HIS A 214 -25.00 -3.91 -9.46
C HIS A 214 -23.85 -3.50 -8.51
N ASN A 215 -23.56 -4.30 -7.47
CA ASN A 215 -22.44 -4.05 -6.56
C ASN A 215 -21.06 -4.31 -7.21
N ALA A 216 -21.00 -4.95 -8.38
CA ALA A 216 -19.78 -5.10 -9.14
C ALA A 216 -19.18 -3.76 -9.61
N LEU A 217 -19.97 -2.68 -9.62
CA LEU A 217 -19.53 -1.33 -9.95
C LEU A 217 -18.92 -0.58 -8.74
N LEU A 218 -18.93 -1.17 -7.54
CA LEU A 218 -18.38 -0.53 -6.35
C LEU A 218 -16.86 -0.70 -6.28
N CYS A 219 -16.14 0.40 -6.05
CA CYS A 219 -14.70 0.42 -5.88
C CYS A 219 -14.26 0.40 -4.42
N ARG A 220 -15.15 0.00 -3.50
CA ARG A 220 -14.86 -0.10 -2.06
C ARG A 220 -15.59 -1.30 -1.47
N TYR A 221 -15.03 -1.82 -0.37
CA TYR A 221 -15.67 -2.89 0.38
C TYR A 221 -17.05 -2.46 0.88
N GLN A 222 -17.99 -3.38 0.78
CA GLN A 222 -19.35 -3.26 1.34
C GLN A 222 -19.61 -4.44 2.29
N SER A 223 -20.21 -4.17 3.44
CA SER A 223 -20.42 -5.18 4.49
C SER A 223 -21.46 -6.23 4.13
N GLU A 224 -22.51 -5.86 3.37
CA GLU A 224 -23.54 -6.78 2.93
C GLU A 224 -23.02 -7.68 1.80
N LYS A 225 -23.24 -8.99 1.91
CA LYS A 225 -22.79 -9.99 0.94
C LYS A 225 -23.97 -10.65 0.25
N ARG A 226 -23.90 -10.66 -1.09
CA ARG A 226 -24.89 -11.31 -1.94
C ARG A 226 -24.61 -12.80 -2.14
N ILE A 227 -25.62 -13.54 -2.57
CA ILE A 227 -25.53 -14.87 -3.17
C ILE A 227 -25.54 -14.67 -4.68
N LEU A 228 -24.56 -15.26 -5.39
CA LEU A 228 -24.46 -15.17 -6.84
C LEU A 228 -25.68 -15.78 -7.53
N SER A 229 -26.23 -15.08 -8.50
CA SER A 229 -27.35 -15.53 -9.33
C SER A 229 -26.87 -16.43 -10.47
N ASN A 230 -27.81 -17.13 -11.15
CA ASN A 230 -27.51 -17.97 -12.31
C ASN A 230 -26.92 -17.18 -13.50
N GLN A 231 -27.20 -15.88 -13.55
CA GLN A 231 -26.62 -14.94 -14.49
C GLN A 231 -26.23 -13.69 -13.70
N ASP A 232 -24.93 -13.45 -13.56
CA ASP A 232 -24.39 -12.41 -12.71
C ASP A 232 -23.05 -11.89 -13.26
N GLN A 233 -22.50 -10.88 -12.63
CA GLN A 233 -21.11 -10.44 -12.77
C GLN A 233 -20.52 -10.31 -11.38
N LEU A 234 -19.30 -10.76 -11.20
CA LEU A 234 -18.57 -10.69 -9.94
C LEU A 234 -17.29 -9.88 -10.13
N THR A 235 -17.15 -8.79 -9.41
CA THR A 235 -15.91 -8.03 -9.32
C THR A 235 -15.17 -8.37 -8.03
N VAL A 236 -13.87 -8.67 -8.12
CA VAL A 236 -13.01 -8.95 -6.97
C VAL A 236 -11.67 -8.23 -7.13
N GLU A 237 -11.31 -7.39 -6.13
CA GLU A 237 -9.97 -6.83 -5.97
C GLU A 237 -9.38 -7.32 -4.66
N TRP A 238 -8.16 -7.84 -4.71
CA TRP A 238 -7.48 -8.42 -3.55
C TRP A 238 -5.97 -8.24 -3.64
N ALA A 239 -5.29 -8.48 -2.54
CA ALA A 239 -3.84 -8.61 -2.54
C ALA A 239 -3.40 -9.88 -1.81
N GLY A 240 -2.44 -10.60 -2.36
CA GLY A 240 -1.60 -11.47 -1.57
C GLY A 240 -0.70 -10.59 -0.71
N THR A 241 -0.48 -11.01 0.54
CA THR A 241 0.31 -10.24 1.50
C THR A 241 1.32 -11.14 2.18
N TYR A 242 2.57 -10.69 2.25
CA TYR A 242 3.64 -11.42 2.94
C TYR A 242 4.59 -10.44 3.61
N LYS A 243 4.73 -10.52 4.94
CA LYS A 243 5.52 -9.57 5.76
C LYS A 243 5.15 -8.11 5.43
N HIS A 244 3.86 -7.82 5.39
CA HIS A 244 3.25 -6.54 5.01
C HIS A 244 3.49 -6.07 3.56
N TYR A 245 4.25 -6.81 2.73
CA TYR A 245 4.39 -6.52 1.31
C TYR A 245 3.20 -7.08 0.54
N HIS A 246 2.65 -6.26 -0.35
CA HIS A 246 1.45 -6.56 -1.11
C HIS A 246 1.73 -6.80 -2.59
N SER A 247 0.97 -7.69 -3.19
CA SER A 247 0.82 -7.82 -4.64
C SER A 247 -0.66 -7.93 -4.97
N ALA A 248 -1.22 -6.91 -5.59
CA ALA A 248 -2.64 -6.80 -5.87
C ALA A 248 -3.03 -7.36 -7.23
N MET A 249 -4.26 -7.82 -7.33
CA MET A 249 -4.92 -8.25 -8.56
C MET A 249 -6.37 -7.76 -8.59
N PHE A 250 -6.92 -7.58 -9.78
CA PHE A 250 -8.31 -7.16 -9.98
C PHE A 250 -8.93 -7.95 -11.14
N ARG A 251 -10.13 -8.49 -10.94
CA ARG A 251 -10.88 -9.23 -11.97
C ARG A 251 -12.37 -8.94 -11.89
N THR A 252 -13.00 -8.86 -13.07
CA THR A 252 -14.45 -9.03 -13.21
C THR A 252 -14.72 -10.35 -13.94
N ILE A 253 -15.62 -11.13 -13.39
CA ILE A 253 -15.92 -12.51 -13.78
C ILE A 253 -17.42 -12.61 -14.07
N PRO A 254 -17.85 -12.77 -15.32
CA PRO A 254 -19.23 -13.11 -15.62
C PRO A 254 -19.57 -14.52 -15.11
N ILE A 255 -20.76 -14.65 -14.51
CA ILE A 255 -21.32 -15.93 -14.03
C ILE A 255 -22.47 -16.34 -14.96
N GLY A 256 -22.46 -17.58 -15.44
CA GLY A 256 -23.40 -18.08 -16.42
C GLY A 256 -23.09 -17.55 -17.82
N LYS A 257 -24.00 -16.79 -18.41
CA LYS A 257 -23.80 -16.24 -19.76
C LYS A 257 -23.29 -14.79 -19.65
N ALA A 258 -22.09 -14.53 -20.21
CA ALA A 258 -21.57 -13.17 -20.28
C ALA A 258 -22.42 -12.30 -21.24
N ASP A 259 -22.65 -11.03 -20.87
CA ASP A 259 -23.18 -10.03 -21.81
C ASP A 259 -22.19 -9.80 -22.94
N PRO A 260 -22.61 -9.64 -24.20
CA PRO A 260 -21.72 -9.33 -25.32
C PRO A 260 -20.84 -8.09 -25.09
N LYS A 261 -21.30 -7.13 -24.28
CA LYS A 261 -20.50 -5.96 -23.91
C LYS A 261 -19.34 -6.30 -23.00
N HIS A 262 -19.45 -7.33 -22.13
CA HIS A 262 -18.35 -7.78 -21.29
C HIS A 262 -17.12 -8.18 -22.14
N TYR A 263 -17.32 -8.87 -23.27
CA TYR A 263 -16.21 -9.25 -24.15
C TYR A 263 -15.51 -8.02 -24.71
N LYS A 264 -16.27 -7.02 -25.20
CA LYS A 264 -15.70 -5.78 -25.73
C LYS A 264 -14.97 -4.95 -24.67
N MET A 265 -15.55 -4.86 -23.48
CA MET A 265 -14.93 -4.17 -22.35
C MET A 265 -13.65 -4.89 -21.92
N TYR A 266 -13.66 -6.23 -21.92
CA TYR A 266 -12.49 -7.02 -21.56
C TYR A 266 -11.36 -6.85 -22.60
N GLU A 267 -11.66 -6.94 -23.89
CA GLU A 267 -10.70 -6.67 -24.96
C GLU A 267 -10.06 -5.28 -24.81
N ALA A 268 -10.88 -4.27 -24.48
CA ALA A 268 -10.39 -2.91 -24.22
C ALA A 268 -9.46 -2.86 -22.98
N CYS A 269 -9.80 -3.57 -21.89
CA CYS A 269 -8.94 -3.66 -20.72
C CYS A 269 -7.61 -4.36 -21.02
N VAL A 270 -7.63 -5.44 -21.78
CA VAL A 270 -6.40 -6.17 -22.20
C VAL A 270 -5.53 -5.28 -23.11
N GLU A 271 -6.14 -4.59 -24.07
CA GLU A 271 -5.42 -3.67 -24.95
C GLU A 271 -4.77 -2.54 -24.15
N ALA A 272 -5.51 -1.90 -23.22
CA ALA A 272 -5.01 -0.85 -22.38
C ALA A 272 -3.87 -1.34 -21.47
N LEU A 273 -4.03 -2.51 -20.82
CA LEU A 273 -3.00 -3.08 -19.96
C LEU A 273 -1.71 -3.36 -20.73
N ASN A 274 -1.81 -4.00 -21.91
CA ASN A 274 -0.65 -4.33 -22.75
C ASN A 274 0.08 -3.07 -23.27
N LYS A 275 -0.65 -2.00 -23.57
CA LYS A 275 -0.05 -0.72 -23.98
C LYS A 275 0.62 -0.02 -22.79
N CYS A 276 -0.01 -0.02 -21.63
CA CYS A 276 0.55 0.54 -20.39
C CYS A 276 1.81 -0.23 -19.95
N GLU A 277 1.81 -1.56 -20.05
CA GLU A 277 2.97 -2.41 -19.76
C GLU A 277 4.19 -1.97 -20.59
N LYS A 278 4.01 -1.72 -21.91
CA LYS A 278 5.08 -1.22 -22.78
C LYS A 278 5.61 0.16 -22.38
N LYS A 279 4.82 0.94 -21.64
CA LYS A 279 5.23 2.26 -21.13
C LYS A 279 5.78 2.21 -19.71
N LEU A 280 5.48 1.17 -18.95
CA LEU A 280 5.98 0.99 -17.58
C LEU A 280 7.45 0.50 -17.60
N VAL A 281 8.35 1.32 -18.13
CA VAL A 281 9.78 1.00 -18.30
C VAL A 281 10.65 2.12 -17.75
N SER A 282 11.84 1.78 -17.31
CA SER A 282 12.81 2.74 -16.77
C SER A 282 13.06 3.89 -17.73
N GLY A 283 13.04 5.12 -17.23
CA GLY A 283 13.26 6.36 -18.00
C GLY A 283 11.99 7.07 -18.46
N ASN A 284 10.87 6.39 -18.60
CA ASN A 284 9.58 7.03 -18.85
C ASN A 284 9.04 7.69 -17.58
N THR A 285 8.09 8.60 -17.72
CA THR A 285 7.35 9.15 -16.58
C THR A 285 6.16 8.28 -16.21
N VAL A 286 5.75 8.36 -14.94
CA VAL A 286 4.51 7.72 -14.47
C VAL A 286 3.29 8.28 -15.22
N GLY A 287 3.30 9.58 -15.56
CA GLY A 287 2.25 10.24 -16.34
C GLY A 287 2.06 9.64 -17.73
N GLU A 288 3.14 9.26 -18.44
CA GLU A 288 3.06 8.64 -19.78
C GLU A 288 2.33 7.29 -19.75
N VAL A 289 2.40 6.55 -18.63
CA VAL A 289 1.61 5.31 -18.44
C VAL A 289 0.13 5.65 -18.37
N PHE A 290 -0.26 6.67 -17.59
CA PHE A 290 -1.64 7.13 -17.52
C PHE A 290 -2.16 7.66 -18.85
N ASP A 291 -1.38 8.49 -19.56
CA ASP A 291 -1.79 9.06 -20.83
C ASP A 291 -2.07 7.94 -21.87
N THR A 292 -1.28 6.87 -21.83
CA THR A 292 -1.50 5.68 -22.64
C THR A 292 -2.80 4.96 -22.29
N HIS A 293 -3.09 4.79 -20.99
CA HIS A 293 -4.36 4.24 -20.49
C HIS A 293 -5.54 5.09 -20.96
N ALA A 294 -5.50 6.40 -20.68
CA ALA A 294 -6.58 7.31 -21.02
C ALA A 294 -6.85 7.35 -22.52
N LYS A 295 -5.79 7.52 -23.33
CA LYS A 295 -5.92 7.54 -24.79
C LYS A 295 -6.52 6.23 -25.32
N THR A 296 -6.08 5.08 -24.83
CA THR A 296 -6.59 3.78 -25.32
C THR A 296 -8.09 3.64 -25.04
N PHE A 297 -8.54 3.94 -23.84
CA PHE A 297 -9.96 3.86 -23.52
C PHE A 297 -10.79 4.93 -24.22
N ASP A 298 -10.25 6.14 -24.38
CA ASP A 298 -10.96 7.23 -25.09
C ASP A 298 -11.14 6.89 -26.59
N ASP A 299 -10.11 6.35 -27.26
CA ASP A 299 -10.15 5.91 -28.66
C ASP A 299 -11.16 4.74 -28.86
N LEU A 300 -11.34 3.89 -27.85
CA LEU A 300 -12.30 2.78 -27.85
C LEU A 300 -13.71 3.17 -27.39
N GLY A 301 -13.96 4.44 -27.08
CA GLY A 301 -15.26 4.96 -26.69
C GLY A 301 -15.60 4.83 -25.21
N TYR A 302 -14.64 4.47 -24.35
CA TYR A 302 -14.86 4.27 -22.90
C TYR A 302 -14.48 5.47 -22.01
N LYS A 303 -14.35 6.66 -22.59
CA LYS A 303 -13.97 7.89 -21.82
C LYS A 303 -14.82 8.14 -20.59
N LYS A 304 -16.14 7.88 -20.66
CA LYS A 304 -17.06 8.08 -19.54
C LYS A 304 -17.00 6.98 -18.50
N SER A 305 -16.48 5.80 -18.85
CA SER A 305 -16.47 4.62 -17.99
C SER A 305 -15.11 4.38 -17.30
N ARG A 306 -14.01 4.97 -17.83
CA ARG A 306 -12.67 4.83 -17.24
C ARG A 306 -12.43 5.74 -16.05
N MET A 307 -11.45 5.37 -15.21
CA MET A 307 -11.00 6.17 -14.07
C MET A 307 -9.95 7.23 -14.46
N ASN A 308 -9.71 8.20 -13.56
CA ASN A 308 -8.70 9.26 -13.70
C ASN A 308 -7.34 8.92 -13.06
N ALA A 309 -7.19 7.68 -12.63
CA ALA A 309 -5.92 7.05 -12.26
C ALA A 309 -5.98 5.59 -12.70
N CYS A 310 -4.83 5.00 -13.04
CA CYS A 310 -4.79 3.61 -13.52
C CYS A 310 -3.80 2.74 -12.75
N GLY A 311 -3.44 3.14 -11.54
CA GLY A 311 -2.58 2.34 -10.67
C GLY A 311 -1.88 3.15 -9.59
N TYR A 312 -1.11 2.44 -8.78
CA TYR A 312 -0.37 3.00 -7.65
C TYR A 312 0.80 2.09 -7.25
N SER A 313 1.76 2.66 -6.51
CA SER A 313 2.88 1.91 -5.96
C SER A 313 2.42 0.91 -4.90
N LEU A 314 3.11 -0.23 -4.82
CA LEU A 314 2.95 -1.22 -3.76
C LEU A 314 4.25 -1.40 -2.99
N GLY A 315 4.12 -1.78 -1.73
CA GLY A 315 5.23 -2.03 -0.81
C GLY A 315 4.76 -2.63 0.50
N ALA A 316 5.50 -2.36 1.57
CA ALA A 316 5.06 -2.70 2.92
C ALA A 316 4.10 -1.62 3.42
N THR A 317 2.86 -2.00 3.66
CA THR A 317 1.81 -1.11 4.14
C THR A 317 1.01 -1.75 5.26
N PHE A 318 0.39 -0.91 6.06
CA PHE A 318 -0.44 -1.26 7.20
C PHE A 318 -1.86 -0.72 7.01
N SER A 319 -2.83 -1.29 7.71
CA SER A 319 -4.21 -0.79 7.66
C SER A 319 -4.24 0.74 7.89
N PRO A 320 -5.09 1.48 7.16
CA PRO A 320 -6.26 1.01 6.42
C PRO A 320 -6.05 0.87 4.90
N ASN A 321 -4.83 0.90 4.37
CA ASN A 321 -4.64 1.00 2.93
C ASN A 321 -3.39 0.25 2.45
N TRP A 322 -3.53 -0.60 1.43
CA TRP A 322 -2.39 -1.27 0.79
C TRP A 322 -1.68 -0.44 -0.28
N MET A 323 -2.21 0.71 -0.68
CA MET A 323 -1.52 1.60 -1.61
C MET A 323 -0.32 2.24 -0.92
N ASP A 324 0.88 2.01 -1.43
CA ASP A 324 2.11 2.64 -0.94
C ASP A 324 2.34 3.97 -1.67
N VAL A 325 1.49 4.94 -1.40
CA VAL A 325 1.48 6.26 -2.04
C VAL A 325 2.35 7.25 -1.26
N PRO A 326 2.97 8.24 -1.94
CA PRO A 326 3.16 8.32 -3.39
C PRO A 326 4.15 7.27 -3.90
N PRO A 327 4.17 6.90 -5.21
CA PRO A 327 3.45 7.56 -6.30
C PRO A 327 2.17 6.85 -6.75
N MET A 328 1.24 7.61 -7.35
CA MET A 328 0.08 7.11 -8.09
C MET A 328 0.23 7.38 -9.60
N ILE A 329 -0.40 6.53 -10.42
CA ILE A 329 -0.39 6.65 -11.89
C ILE A 329 -1.58 7.51 -12.33
N PHE A 330 -1.33 8.81 -12.49
CA PHE A 330 -2.30 9.82 -12.95
C PHE A 330 -1.67 10.78 -13.96
N ALA A 331 -2.50 11.59 -14.61
CA ALA A 331 -2.07 12.54 -15.64
C ALA A 331 -1.00 13.52 -15.13
N ASN A 332 0.01 13.78 -15.98
CA ASN A 332 1.08 14.74 -15.69
C ASN A 332 1.95 14.40 -14.46
N ASN A 333 1.95 13.16 -13.97
CA ASN A 333 2.87 12.76 -12.90
C ASN A 333 4.31 12.72 -13.45
N PRO A 334 5.21 13.64 -13.01
CA PRO A 334 6.54 13.78 -13.58
C PRO A 334 7.56 12.76 -13.06
N LEU A 335 7.16 11.88 -12.13
CA LEU A 335 8.07 10.91 -11.52
C LEU A 335 8.63 9.98 -12.59
N ILE A 336 9.94 9.91 -12.66
CA ILE A 336 10.66 9.01 -13.59
C ILE A 336 10.66 7.58 -13.02
N LEU A 337 10.23 6.63 -13.82
CA LEU A 337 10.28 5.21 -13.53
C LEU A 337 11.72 4.73 -13.41
N LYS A 338 12.01 3.95 -12.36
CA LYS A 338 13.33 3.38 -12.08
C LYS A 338 13.22 1.90 -11.74
N PRO A 339 14.25 1.09 -12.03
CA PRO A 339 14.30 -0.30 -11.61
C PRO A 339 14.11 -0.46 -10.10
N GLY A 340 13.37 -1.48 -9.68
CA GLY A 340 12.99 -1.72 -8.29
C GLY A 340 11.69 -1.04 -7.86
N MET A 341 11.09 -0.17 -8.68
CA MET A 341 9.74 0.32 -8.44
C MET A 341 8.70 -0.77 -8.73
N ILE A 342 7.67 -0.85 -7.89
CA ILE A 342 6.58 -1.82 -8.03
C ILE A 342 5.25 -1.07 -8.11
N PHE A 343 4.46 -1.40 -9.12
CA PHE A 343 3.15 -0.80 -9.36
C PHE A 343 2.07 -1.86 -9.55
N PHE A 344 0.93 -1.63 -8.95
CA PHE A 344 -0.31 -2.24 -9.37
C PHE A 344 -0.92 -1.37 -10.47
N MET A 345 -1.10 -1.93 -11.67
CA MET A 345 -1.84 -1.29 -12.75
C MET A 345 -3.23 -1.91 -12.85
N HIS A 346 -4.26 -1.08 -12.90
CA HIS A 346 -5.65 -1.52 -12.99
C HIS A 346 -6.38 -0.82 -14.14
N MET A 347 -6.98 -1.61 -15.00
CA MET A 347 -7.85 -1.20 -16.07
C MET A 347 -9.29 -1.35 -15.58
N ILE A 348 -9.92 -0.23 -15.29
CA ILE A 348 -11.26 -0.18 -14.68
C ILE A 348 -12.23 0.47 -15.65
N LEU A 349 -13.29 -0.26 -16.00
CA LEU A 349 -14.43 0.26 -16.76
C LEU A 349 -15.73 0.04 -15.96
N MET A 350 -16.39 1.14 -15.61
CA MET A 350 -17.68 1.16 -14.90
C MET A 350 -18.74 1.78 -15.82
N ASP A 351 -19.50 0.94 -16.53
CA ASP A 351 -20.60 1.37 -17.38
C ASP A 351 -21.88 1.46 -16.56
N SER A 352 -22.09 2.61 -15.94
CA SER A 352 -23.26 2.86 -15.08
C SER A 352 -24.58 2.86 -15.85
N GLU A 353 -24.59 3.19 -17.15
CA GLU A 353 -25.80 3.20 -17.99
C GLU A 353 -26.32 1.77 -18.23
N ASN A 354 -25.39 0.82 -18.42
CA ASN A 354 -25.74 -0.58 -18.66
C ASN A 354 -25.57 -1.45 -17.41
N GLN A 355 -25.17 -0.87 -16.27
CA GLN A 355 -24.89 -1.57 -15.01
C GLN A 355 -23.86 -2.69 -15.17
N LEU A 356 -22.82 -2.46 -15.98
CA LEU A 356 -21.75 -3.42 -16.26
C LEU A 356 -20.42 -2.89 -15.73
N ALA A 357 -19.66 -3.79 -15.11
CA ALA A 357 -18.27 -3.56 -14.72
C ALA A 357 -17.32 -4.46 -15.50
N MET A 358 -16.13 -3.97 -15.79
CA MET A 358 -15.03 -4.80 -16.27
C MET A 358 -13.73 -4.29 -15.69
N ASN A 359 -13.03 -5.16 -15.00
CA ASN A 359 -11.80 -4.83 -14.29
C ASN A 359 -10.73 -5.87 -14.59
N LEU A 360 -9.53 -5.38 -14.90
CA LEU A 360 -8.33 -6.19 -15.08
C LEU A 360 -7.16 -5.47 -14.42
N GLY A 361 -6.56 -6.07 -13.40
CA GLY A 361 -5.44 -5.47 -12.68
C GLY A 361 -4.34 -6.49 -12.36
N GLU A 362 -3.09 -6.06 -12.52
CA GLU A 362 -1.88 -6.84 -12.31
C GLU A 362 -0.77 -6.02 -11.63
N THR A 363 0.08 -6.69 -10.86
CA THR A 363 1.26 -6.08 -10.24
C THR A 363 2.49 -6.30 -11.10
N TYR A 364 3.27 -5.22 -11.27
CA TYR A 364 4.48 -5.18 -12.09
C TYR A 364 5.69 -4.67 -11.30
N LEU A 365 6.83 -5.27 -11.52
CA LEU A 365 8.14 -4.77 -11.12
C LEU A 365 8.82 -4.10 -12.30
N VAL A 366 9.23 -2.84 -12.16
CA VAL A 366 10.09 -2.17 -13.15
C VAL A 366 11.51 -2.73 -13.04
N THR A 367 12.10 -3.12 -14.17
CA THR A 367 13.44 -3.72 -14.27
C THR A 367 14.38 -2.87 -15.13
N GLU A 368 15.65 -3.21 -15.19
CA GLU A 368 16.64 -2.53 -16.07
C GLU A 368 16.29 -2.62 -17.56
N LYS A 369 15.60 -3.70 -17.98
CA LYS A 369 15.33 -3.99 -19.39
C LYS A 369 13.83 -3.93 -19.76
N GLY A 370 12.99 -3.41 -18.87
CA GLY A 370 11.54 -3.37 -19.07
C GLY A 370 10.79 -3.51 -17.75
N ASN A 371 9.88 -4.46 -17.68
CA ASN A 371 9.17 -4.81 -16.46
C ASN A 371 8.92 -6.31 -16.38
N ASP A 372 8.49 -6.77 -15.20
CA ASP A 372 8.11 -8.15 -14.93
C ASP A 372 6.73 -8.17 -14.28
N ARG A 373 5.75 -8.75 -14.96
CA ARG A 373 4.43 -9.00 -14.38
C ARG A 373 4.56 -10.11 -13.34
N LEU A 374 4.21 -9.83 -12.11
CA LEU A 374 4.45 -10.73 -10.98
C LEU A 374 3.42 -11.86 -10.90
N GLY A 375 2.15 -11.59 -11.21
CA GLY A 375 1.10 -12.59 -11.34
C GLY A 375 1.37 -13.54 -12.52
N LYS A 376 1.10 -14.83 -12.35
CA LYS A 376 1.35 -15.89 -13.36
C LYS A 376 0.06 -16.38 -14.01
N GLN A 377 -1.10 -15.88 -13.58
CA GLN A 377 -2.39 -16.22 -14.16
C GLN A 377 -2.50 -15.69 -15.60
N LYS A 378 -3.22 -16.44 -16.44
CA LYS A 378 -3.53 -15.98 -17.80
C LYS A 378 -4.45 -14.74 -17.75
N LEU A 379 -4.31 -13.92 -18.78
CA LEU A 379 -5.17 -12.75 -18.99
C LEU A 379 -6.31 -13.10 -19.97
N ASP A 380 -7.03 -14.18 -19.69
CA ASP A 380 -8.19 -14.61 -20.47
C ASP A 380 -9.47 -14.20 -19.73
N LEU A 381 -10.54 -13.84 -20.45
CA LEU A 381 -11.85 -13.67 -19.83
C LEU A 381 -12.37 -15.03 -19.43
N VAL A 382 -12.50 -15.25 -18.13
CA VAL A 382 -13.11 -16.45 -17.59
C VAL A 382 -14.59 -16.19 -17.33
N VAL A 383 -15.44 -17.04 -17.86
CA VAL A 383 -16.89 -17.05 -17.61
C VAL A 383 -17.20 -18.34 -16.84
N LEU A 384 -17.83 -18.26 -15.69
CA LEU A 384 -18.09 -19.38 -14.76
C LEU A 384 -19.57 -19.74 -14.64
#